data_4114fec660ae130716aaa83fd9f5d60f
#
_entry.id   4114fec660ae130716aaa83fd9f5d60f
#
_cell.length_a   1.000
_cell.length_b   1.000
_cell.length_c   1.000
_cell.angle_alpha   90.00
_cell.angle_beta   90.00
_cell.angle_gamma   90.00
#
_symmetry.space_group_name_H-M   'P 1'
#
loop_
_entity.id
_entity.type
_entity.pdbx_description
1 polymer ?
#
loop_
_entity_poly.entity_id
_entity_poly.type
_entity_poly.pdbx_seq_one_letter_code
_entity_poly.pdbx_strand_id
1 'polypeptide(L)'
;ASDVYKRQEAFGNDHPVYVEIGMGKGRFLMDMARLYPEINFIGIEKYSSVLLRAVQKLEEEELPNVRLIRMDAEDLENVFAQGELDRIYLNFSDPWPKDRHAKRRLESRQFLARYDQILKKDGTIEFKTDNRALFDFALEEVEAAGWTLNEKTFDLHADARLNEGNVMTEYEERFSAQGNPICKYIISR
;
A
#
# COMPACT_ATOMS: atom_id res chain seq x y z
N ALA A 1 12.47 -21.50 -13.32
CA ALA A 1 12.30 -21.62 -11.88
C ALA A 1 12.19 -20.25 -11.28
N SER A 2 11.15 -20.08 -10.64
CA SER A 2 10.59 -18.83 -10.22
C SER A 2 11.50 -18.04 -9.29
N ASP A 3 11.77 -16.81 -9.66
CA ASP A 3 12.25 -15.78 -8.78
C ASP A 3 11.11 -15.27 -7.86
N VAL A 4 10.14 -16.14 -7.59
CA VAL A 4 9.03 -15.82 -6.70
C VAL A 4 9.57 -15.65 -5.30
N TYR A 5 9.32 -14.49 -4.72
CA TYR A 5 9.64 -14.19 -3.35
C TYR A 5 9.00 -15.24 -2.43
N LYS A 6 9.80 -15.82 -1.56
CA LYS A 6 9.32 -16.79 -0.58
C LYS A 6 9.40 -16.16 0.81
N ARG A 7 8.26 -15.93 1.41
CA ARG A 7 8.10 -15.31 2.73
C ARG A 7 9.02 -15.91 3.78
N GLN A 8 9.04 -17.24 3.90
CA GLN A 8 9.86 -17.94 4.90
C GLN A 8 11.36 -17.74 4.68
N GLU A 9 11.80 -17.71 3.42
CA GLU A 9 13.21 -17.49 3.11
C GLU A 9 13.65 -16.07 3.44
N ALA A 10 12.79 -15.08 3.17
CA ALA A 10 13.13 -13.69 3.37
C ALA A 10 13.08 -13.26 4.83
N PHE A 11 12.11 -13.76 5.61
CA PHE A 11 11.88 -13.34 6.99
C PHE A 11 12.24 -14.43 8.02
N GLY A 12 12.35 -15.67 7.61
CA GLY A 12 12.62 -16.80 8.51
C GLY A 12 11.43 -17.18 9.40
N ASN A 13 10.21 -16.77 9.04
CA ASN A 13 8.98 -17.06 9.77
C ASN A 13 7.77 -17.10 8.81
N ASP A 14 6.60 -17.41 9.34
CA ASP A 14 5.33 -17.50 8.62
C ASP A 14 4.32 -16.42 9.02
N HIS A 15 4.79 -15.33 9.61
CA HIS A 15 3.94 -14.21 10.00
C HIS A 15 3.20 -13.61 8.79
N PRO A 16 2.07 -12.94 8.99
CA PRO A 16 1.39 -12.23 7.92
C PRO A 16 2.31 -11.26 7.19
N VAL A 17 2.08 -11.06 5.90
CA VAL A 17 2.86 -10.14 5.06
C VAL A 17 1.97 -9.01 4.56
N TYR A 18 2.33 -7.78 4.92
CA TYR A 18 1.70 -6.55 4.45
C TYR A 18 2.67 -5.82 3.53
N VAL A 19 2.16 -5.30 2.43
CA VAL A 19 2.97 -4.62 1.42
C VAL A 19 2.48 -3.19 1.23
N GLU A 20 3.39 -2.22 1.26
CA GLU A 20 3.11 -0.86 0.81
C GLU A 20 3.66 -0.67 -0.60
N ILE A 21 2.80 -0.32 -1.55
CA ILE A 21 3.20 -0.03 -2.94
C ILE A 21 3.39 1.47 -3.10
N GLY A 22 4.58 1.88 -3.54
CA GLY A 22 4.95 3.28 -3.58
C GLY A 22 5.28 3.82 -2.20
N MET A 23 6.18 3.15 -1.50
CA MET A 23 6.49 3.44 -0.10
C MET A 23 7.22 4.77 0.14
N GLY A 24 7.68 5.44 -0.91
CA GLY A 24 8.46 6.66 -0.77
C GLY A 24 9.73 6.45 0.07
N LYS A 25 9.96 7.35 1.02
CA LYS A 25 11.11 7.27 1.93
C LYS A 25 10.93 6.31 3.10
N GLY A 26 9.78 5.62 3.16
CA GLY A 26 9.56 4.50 4.06
C GLY A 26 9.05 4.85 5.46
N ARG A 27 8.65 6.09 5.75
CA ARG A 27 8.18 6.47 7.09
C ARG A 27 6.98 5.64 7.56
N PHE A 28 5.94 5.53 6.74
CA PHE A 28 4.75 4.75 7.08
C PHE A 28 5.11 3.29 7.36
N LEU A 29 5.87 2.68 6.44
CA LEU A 29 6.27 1.28 6.53
C LEU A 29 7.05 1.00 7.81
N MET A 30 8.02 1.85 8.14
CA MET A 30 8.87 1.67 9.31
C MET A 30 8.12 1.92 10.61
N ASP A 31 7.23 2.92 10.66
CA ASP A 31 6.38 3.16 11.81
C ASP A 31 5.45 1.98 12.07
N MET A 32 4.85 1.42 11.01
CA MET A 32 4.03 0.21 11.11
C MET A 32 4.84 -0.99 11.62
N ALA A 33 6.05 -1.16 11.13
CA ALA A 33 6.90 -2.28 11.53
C ALA A 33 7.30 -2.21 13.01
N ARG A 34 7.53 -1.00 13.55
CA ARG A 34 7.79 -0.81 14.98
C ARG A 34 6.59 -1.13 15.84
N LEU A 35 5.39 -0.75 15.37
CA LEU A 35 4.14 -0.99 16.11
C LEU A 35 3.72 -2.46 16.08
N TYR A 36 4.02 -3.17 15.00
CA TYR A 36 3.56 -4.54 14.76
C TYR A 36 4.72 -5.47 14.44
N PRO A 37 5.57 -5.81 15.44
CA PRO A 37 6.73 -6.68 15.20
C PRO A 37 6.36 -8.10 14.77
N GLU A 38 5.13 -8.54 14.99
CA GLU A 38 4.59 -9.83 14.59
C GLU A 38 4.11 -9.89 13.13
N ILE A 39 4.18 -8.76 12.42
CA ILE A 39 3.80 -8.67 11.00
C ILE A 39 5.04 -8.35 10.18
N ASN A 40 5.19 -9.01 9.04
CA ASN A 40 6.26 -8.73 8.09
C ASN A 40 5.81 -7.66 7.10
N PHE A 41 6.63 -6.64 6.91
CA PHE A 41 6.34 -5.52 6.02
C PHE A 41 7.29 -5.49 4.84
N ILE A 42 6.74 -5.33 3.64
CA ILE A 42 7.50 -5.15 2.40
C ILE A 42 7.15 -3.80 1.81
N GLY A 43 8.16 -3.01 1.53
CA GLY A 43 8.03 -1.75 0.81
C GLY A 43 8.47 -1.91 -0.64
N ILE A 44 7.65 -1.44 -1.56
CA ILE A 44 7.94 -1.42 -2.99
C ILE A 44 8.11 0.03 -3.43
N GLU A 45 9.21 0.33 -4.11
CA GLU A 45 9.49 1.63 -4.68
C GLU A 45 10.14 1.47 -6.06
N LYS A 46 9.62 2.20 -7.02
CA LYS A 46 10.11 2.20 -8.40
C LYS A 46 11.39 3.01 -8.57
N TYR A 47 11.49 4.13 -7.86
CA TYR A 47 12.58 5.09 -8.04
C TYR A 47 13.73 4.80 -7.08
N SER A 48 14.91 4.49 -7.63
CA SER A 48 16.10 4.12 -6.86
C SER A 48 16.58 5.22 -5.91
N SER A 49 16.48 6.47 -6.30
CA SER A 49 16.90 7.61 -5.47
C SER A 49 16.03 7.76 -4.22
N VAL A 50 14.75 7.48 -4.33
CA VAL A 50 13.80 7.50 -3.20
C VAL A 50 14.01 6.29 -2.30
N LEU A 51 14.15 5.11 -2.92
CA LEU A 51 14.42 3.86 -2.21
C LEU A 51 15.69 3.94 -1.37
N LEU A 52 16.75 4.57 -1.90
CA LEU A 52 18.01 4.73 -1.19
C LEU A 52 17.83 5.42 0.17
N ARG A 53 16.94 6.42 0.25
CA ARG A 53 16.63 7.11 1.52
C ARG A 53 16.05 6.15 2.56
N ALA A 54 15.17 5.26 2.14
CA ALA A 54 14.60 4.24 3.01
C ALA A 54 15.65 3.21 3.45
N VAL A 55 16.51 2.80 2.53
CA VAL A 55 17.64 1.88 2.85
C VAL A 55 18.56 2.48 3.90
N GLN A 56 18.91 3.77 3.76
CA GLN A 56 19.74 4.49 4.73
C GLN A 56 19.11 4.51 6.12
N LYS A 57 17.80 4.71 6.22
CA LYS A 57 17.09 4.65 7.50
C LYS A 57 17.13 3.26 8.12
N LEU A 58 17.01 2.20 7.32
CA LEU A 58 17.10 0.81 7.81
C LEU A 58 18.50 0.45 8.28
N GLU A 59 19.54 1.04 7.71
CA GLU A 59 20.91 0.85 8.18
C GLU A 59 21.15 1.46 9.58
N GLU A 60 20.41 2.52 9.90
CA GLU A 60 20.49 3.20 11.20
C GLU A 60 19.64 2.51 12.27
N GLU A 61 18.60 1.80 11.86
CA GLU A 61 17.65 1.15 12.76
C GLU A 61 17.33 -0.26 12.28
N GLU A 62 17.67 -1.26 13.09
CA GLU A 62 17.35 -2.65 12.78
C GLU A 62 15.86 -2.93 12.94
N LEU A 63 15.19 -3.21 11.82
CA LEU A 63 13.81 -3.67 11.76
C LEU A 63 13.78 -5.02 11.05
N PRO A 64 13.83 -6.14 11.80
CA PRO A 64 13.95 -7.47 11.19
C PRO A 64 12.71 -7.87 10.39
N ASN A 65 11.59 -7.20 10.62
CA ASN A 65 10.32 -7.44 9.93
C ASN A 65 10.08 -6.50 8.73
N VAL A 66 11.13 -5.86 8.20
CA VAL A 66 11.04 -5.00 7.02
C VAL A 66 11.94 -5.52 5.91
N ARG A 67 11.40 -5.54 4.69
CA ARG A 67 12.18 -5.77 3.45
C ARG A 67 11.76 -4.73 2.41
N LEU A 68 12.72 -4.30 1.59
CA LEU A 68 12.52 -3.30 0.55
C LEU A 68 12.82 -3.92 -0.80
N ILE A 69 11.97 -3.64 -1.79
CA ILE A 69 12.11 -4.14 -3.15
C ILE A 69 12.03 -2.98 -4.14
N ARG A 70 13.03 -2.86 -5.01
CA ARG A 70 12.94 -1.96 -6.16
C ARG A 70 12.24 -2.68 -7.30
N MET A 71 11.04 -2.24 -7.63
CA MET A 71 10.29 -2.82 -8.75
C MET A 71 9.17 -1.89 -9.19
N ASP A 72 8.67 -2.13 -10.40
CA ASP A 72 7.44 -1.56 -10.89
C ASP A 72 6.24 -2.41 -10.42
N ALA A 73 5.16 -1.76 -10.00
CA ALA A 73 3.95 -2.48 -9.57
C ALA A 73 3.30 -3.31 -10.69
N GLU A 74 3.63 -3.05 -11.94
CA GLU A 74 3.19 -3.88 -13.07
C GLU A 74 3.76 -5.30 -13.01
N ASP A 75 4.84 -5.52 -12.25
CA ASP A 75 5.54 -6.81 -12.14
C ASP A 75 5.17 -7.61 -10.88
N LEU A 76 4.17 -7.19 -10.12
CA LEU A 76 3.79 -7.82 -8.84
C LEU A 76 3.59 -9.34 -8.94
N GLU A 77 2.94 -9.80 -9.99
CA GLU A 77 2.64 -11.23 -10.21
C GLU A 77 3.89 -12.06 -10.48
N ASN A 78 4.99 -11.42 -10.90
CA ASN A 78 6.28 -12.07 -11.13
C ASN A 78 7.12 -12.16 -9.85
N VAL A 79 6.80 -11.37 -8.84
CA VAL A 79 7.55 -11.30 -7.57
C VAL A 79 6.86 -12.08 -6.47
N PHE A 80 5.54 -11.96 -6.36
CA PHE A 80 4.76 -12.62 -5.33
C PHE A 80 4.02 -13.84 -5.86
N ALA A 81 3.92 -14.86 -5.02
CA ALA A 81 3.13 -16.04 -5.33
C ALA A 81 1.63 -15.74 -5.21
N GLN A 82 0.83 -16.59 -5.83
CA GLN A 82 -0.62 -16.53 -5.73
C GLN A 82 -1.07 -16.62 -4.25
N GLY A 83 -1.87 -15.66 -3.81
CA GLY A 83 -2.43 -15.66 -2.47
C GLY A 83 -1.40 -15.51 -1.34
N GLU A 84 -0.25 -14.88 -1.62
CA GLU A 84 0.84 -14.75 -0.63
C GLU A 84 0.63 -13.64 0.38
N LEU A 85 -0.02 -12.54 -0.03
CA LEU A 85 -0.12 -11.33 0.76
C LEU A 85 -1.41 -11.26 1.57
N ASP A 86 -1.30 -10.73 2.79
CA ASP A 86 -2.44 -10.54 3.69
C ASP A 86 -3.06 -9.14 3.53
N ARG A 87 -2.25 -8.13 3.19
CA ARG A 87 -2.72 -6.75 3.02
C ARG A 87 -1.83 -5.96 2.08
N ILE A 88 -2.47 -5.04 1.35
CA ILE A 88 -1.78 -4.06 0.51
C ILE A 88 -2.19 -2.65 0.97
N TYR A 89 -1.20 -1.77 1.12
CA TYR A 89 -1.40 -0.35 1.37
C TYR A 89 -1.05 0.47 0.14
N LEU A 90 -1.95 1.37 -0.23
CA LEU A 90 -1.77 2.38 -1.27
C LEU A 90 -1.91 3.74 -0.61
N ASN A 91 -0.80 4.45 -0.43
CA ASN A 91 -0.77 5.73 0.28
C ASN A 91 -0.32 6.84 -0.66
N PHE A 92 -1.27 7.73 -1.01
CA PHE A 92 -1.00 8.94 -1.81
C PHE A 92 -0.31 8.65 -3.14
N SER A 93 -0.80 7.62 -3.83
CA SER A 93 -0.31 7.23 -5.15
C SER A 93 -0.49 8.33 -6.18
N ASP A 94 0.31 8.27 -7.26
CA ASP A 94 0.23 9.21 -8.37
C ASP A 94 -1.18 9.20 -8.97
N PRO A 95 -1.86 10.35 -9.06
CA PRO A 95 -3.23 10.42 -9.58
C PRO A 95 -3.32 10.25 -11.10
N TRP A 96 -2.23 10.39 -11.84
CA TRP A 96 -2.25 10.30 -13.31
C TRP A 96 -3.46 11.04 -13.89
N PRO A 97 -3.46 12.39 -13.88
CA PRO A 97 -4.69 13.18 -14.09
C PRO A 97 -5.27 13.09 -15.50
N LYS A 98 -4.52 12.63 -16.48
CA LYS A 98 -5.02 12.47 -17.86
C LYS A 98 -5.80 11.17 -17.99
N ASP A 99 -7.01 11.23 -18.56
CA ASP A 99 -7.88 10.05 -18.74
C ASP A 99 -7.20 8.91 -19.48
N ARG A 100 -6.35 9.21 -20.46
CA ARG A 100 -5.59 8.19 -21.21
C ARG A 100 -4.64 7.38 -20.32
N HIS A 101 -4.32 7.87 -19.12
CA HIS A 101 -3.44 7.21 -18.17
C HIS A 101 -4.21 6.50 -17.04
N ALA A 102 -5.53 6.41 -17.11
CA ALA A 102 -6.33 5.79 -16.05
C ALA A 102 -5.86 4.38 -15.65
N LYS A 103 -5.42 3.60 -16.62
CA LYS A 103 -4.89 2.24 -16.40
C LYS A 103 -3.62 2.20 -15.54
N ARG A 104 -2.88 3.31 -15.47
CA ARG A 104 -1.64 3.43 -14.69
C ARG A 104 -1.89 3.71 -13.22
N ARG A 105 -3.11 4.13 -12.87
CA ARG A 105 -3.48 4.39 -11.48
C ARG A 105 -3.49 3.08 -10.71
N LEU A 106 -2.86 3.06 -9.55
CA LEU A 106 -2.76 1.85 -8.73
C LEU A 106 -4.13 1.36 -8.23
N GLU A 107 -5.16 2.20 -8.29
CA GLU A 107 -6.53 1.91 -7.89
C GLU A 107 -7.42 1.45 -9.05
N SER A 108 -6.86 1.36 -10.27
CA SER A 108 -7.62 0.95 -11.46
C SER A 108 -8.03 -0.52 -11.40
N ARG A 109 -9.10 -0.87 -12.14
CA ARG A 109 -9.56 -2.27 -12.27
C ARG A 109 -8.46 -3.19 -12.80
N GLN A 110 -7.55 -2.67 -13.64
CA GLN A 110 -6.40 -3.42 -14.14
C GLN A 110 -5.44 -3.80 -13.01
N PHE A 111 -5.14 -2.85 -12.11
CA PHE A 111 -4.32 -3.14 -10.94
C PHE A 111 -5.07 -3.98 -9.90
N LEU A 112 -6.36 -3.76 -9.70
CA LEU A 112 -7.17 -4.61 -8.81
C LEU A 112 -7.12 -6.08 -9.24
N ALA A 113 -7.12 -6.35 -10.55
CA ALA A 113 -6.95 -7.70 -11.08
C ALA A 113 -5.57 -8.29 -10.75
N ARG A 114 -4.50 -7.48 -10.74
CA ARG A 114 -3.17 -7.91 -10.31
C ARG A 114 -3.14 -8.25 -8.82
N TYR A 115 -3.73 -7.38 -7.99
CA TYR A 115 -3.78 -7.60 -6.55
C TYR A 115 -4.57 -8.86 -6.20
N ASP A 116 -5.61 -9.17 -6.96
CA ASP A 116 -6.40 -10.38 -6.80
C ASP A 116 -5.56 -11.66 -6.90
N GLN A 117 -4.53 -11.66 -7.75
CA GLN A 117 -3.65 -12.82 -7.93
C GLN A 117 -2.76 -13.07 -6.71
N ILE A 118 -2.31 -12.02 -6.04
CA ILE A 118 -1.30 -12.11 -4.99
C ILE A 118 -1.88 -11.99 -3.58
N LEU A 119 -3.10 -11.50 -3.44
CA LEU A 119 -3.78 -11.34 -2.17
C LEU A 119 -4.47 -12.64 -1.76
N LYS A 120 -4.42 -12.97 -0.46
CA LYS A 120 -5.25 -14.04 0.10
C LYS A 120 -6.73 -13.70 -0.06
N LYS A 121 -7.60 -14.71 -0.02
CA LYS A 121 -9.05 -14.54 -0.15
C LYS A 121 -9.65 -13.58 0.88
N ASP A 122 -9.12 -13.59 2.10
CA ASP A 122 -9.51 -12.71 3.19
C ASP A 122 -8.61 -11.48 3.33
N GLY A 123 -7.71 -11.28 2.37
CA GLY A 123 -6.83 -10.14 2.32
C GLY A 123 -7.57 -8.84 2.01
N THR A 124 -6.98 -7.72 2.45
CA THR A 124 -7.56 -6.38 2.30
C THR A 124 -6.61 -5.42 1.59
N ILE A 125 -7.20 -4.39 0.99
CA ILE A 125 -6.46 -3.25 0.46
C ILE A 125 -6.95 -2.01 1.21
N GLU A 126 -6.01 -1.21 1.72
CA GLU A 126 -6.28 0.08 2.34
C GLU A 126 -5.65 1.19 1.50
N PHE A 127 -6.45 2.16 1.12
CA PHE A 127 -6.06 3.27 0.26
C PHE A 127 -6.36 4.59 0.93
N LYS A 128 -5.37 5.50 0.93
CA LYS A 128 -5.51 6.89 1.39
C LYS A 128 -5.06 7.85 0.31
N THR A 129 -5.79 8.95 0.16
CA THR A 129 -5.44 10.05 -0.74
C THR A 129 -6.12 11.34 -0.31
N ASP A 130 -5.49 12.48 -0.57
CA ASP A 130 -6.12 13.79 -0.48
C ASP A 130 -6.72 14.25 -1.81
N ASN A 131 -6.50 13.48 -2.89
CA ASN A 131 -7.02 13.78 -4.21
C ASN A 131 -8.43 13.20 -4.35
N ARG A 132 -9.46 14.06 -4.24
CA ARG A 132 -10.86 13.66 -4.29
C ARG A 132 -11.24 13.03 -5.62
N ALA A 133 -10.73 13.55 -6.74
CA ALA A 133 -11.03 13.01 -8.06
C ALA A 133 -10.48 11.58 -8.20
N LEU A 134 -9.27 11.33 -7.72
CA LEU A 134 -8.71 9.98 -7.70
C LEU A 134 -9.53 9.06 -6.80
N PHE A 135 -9.97 9.53 -5.64
CA PHE A 135 -10.78 8.74 -4.73
C PHE A 135 -12.13 8.35 -5.33
N ASP A 136 -12.80 9.30 -5.97
CA ASP A 136 -14.09 9.04 -6.66
C ASP A 136 -13.89 8.02 -7.79
N PHE A 137 -12.84 8.16 -8.58
CA PHE A 137 -12.45 7.16 -9.58
C PHE A 137 -12.23 5.77 -8.95
N ALA A 138 -11.49 5.71 -7.86
CA ALA A 138 -11.17 4.46 -7.17
C ALA A 138 -12.45 3.76 -6.67
N LEU A 139 -13.41 4.49 -6.13
CA LEU A 139 -14.69 3.92 -5.70
C LEU A 139 -15.48 3.30 -6.86
N GLU A 140 -15.48 3.94 -8.02
CA GLU A 140 -16.13 3.39 -9.23
C GLU A 140 -15.42 2.12 -9.70
N GLU A 141 -14.09 2.07 -9.62
CA GLU A 141 -13.30 0.91 -10.02
C GLU A 141 -13.51 -0.29 -9.08
N VAL A 142 -13.68 -0.06 -7.79
CA VAL A 142 -14.04 -1.10 -6.81
C VAL A 142 -15.34 -1.79 -7.21
N GLU A 143 -16.37 -1.02 -7.52
CA GLU A 143 -17.67 -1.53 -7.97
C GLU A 143 -17.54 -2.30 -9.29
N ALA A 144 -16.88 -1.69 -10.28
CA ALA A 144 -16.72 -2.28 -11.60
C ALA A 144 -15.93 -3.59 -11.57
N ALA A 145 -14.95 -3.71 -10.67
CA ALA A 145 -14.13 -4.91 -10.52
C ALA A 145 -14.77 -5.98 -9.62
N GLY A 146 -15.93 -5.69 -9.03
CA GLY A 146 -16.65 -6.65 -8.18
C GLY A 146 -16.03 -6.86 -6.80
N TRP A 147 -15.25 -5.91 -6.29
CA TRP A 147 -14.72 -5.95 -4.94
C TRP A 147 -15.74 -5.41 -3.94
N THR A 148 -15.57 -5.78 -2.69
CA THR A 148 -16.42 -5.32 -1.59
C THR A 148 -15.83 -4.06 -0.94
N LEU A 149 -16.61 -2.99 -0.87
CA LEU A 149 -16.25 -1.80 -0.13
C LEU A 149 -16.64 -2.01 1.34
N ASN A 150 -15.66 -2.28 2.20
CA ASN A 150 -15.90 -2.52 3.63
C ASN A 150 -16.07 -1.23 4.40
N GLU A 151 -15.21 -0.24 4.14
CA GLU A 151 -15.16 1.04 4.83
C GLU A 151 -14.81 2.15 3.87
N LYS A 152 -15.36 3.35 4.09
CA LYS A 152 -14.89 4.57 3.43
C LYS A 152 -15.13 5.80 4.29
N THR A 153 -14.29 6.81 4.09
CA THR A 153 -14.48 8.15 4.62
C THR A 153 -13.91 9.18 3.64
N PHE A 154 -14.53 10.35 3.58
CA PHE A 154 -13.99 11.49 2.84
C PHE A 154 -13.20 12.46 3.74
N ASP A 155 -13.12 12.17 5.03
CA ASP A 155 -12.35 12.96 5.99
C ASP A 155 -11.90 12.04 7.15
N LEU A 156 -10.77 11.36 6.93
CA LEU A 156 -10.24 10.36 7.86
C LEU A 156 -9.99 10.94 9.26
N HIS A 157 -9.37 12.12 9.34
CA HIS A 157 -8.95 12.69 10.62
C HIS A 157 -10.15 13.19 11.44
N ALA A 158 -11.31 13.41 10.83
CA ALA A 158 -12.57 13.74 11.50
C ALA A 158 -13.42 12.49 11.82
N ASP A 159 -13.03 11.32 11.31
CA ASP A 159 -13.70 10.04 11.56
C ASP A 159 -13.05 9.34 12.74
N ALA A 160 -13.66 9.46 13.92
CA ALA A 160 -13.07 8.94 15.17
C ALA A 160 -12.78 7.44 15.11
N ARG A 161 -13.62 6.66 14.42
CA ARG A 161 -13.46 5.20 14.32
C ARG A 161 -12.34 4.82 13.36
N LEU A 162 -12.34 5.37 12.16
CA LEU A 162 -11.34 5.02 11.13
C LEU A 162 -9.98 5.65 11.39
N ASN A 163 -9.93 6.75 12.13
CA ASN A 163 -8.68 7.39 12.51
C ASN A 163 -8.00 6.74 13.73
N GLU A 164 -8.71 5.88 14.45
CA GLU A 164 -8.12 5.16 15.57
C GLU A 164 -6.98 4.26 15.07
N GLY A 165 -5.78 4.44 15.65
CA GLY A 165 -4.59 3.68 15.24
C GLY A 165 -4.03 4.05 13.88
N ASN A 166 -4.52 5.13 13.25
CA ASN A 166 -4.00 5.57 11.96
C ASN A 166 -2.53 5.98 12.05
N VAL A 167 -1.73 5.47 11.13
CA VAL A 167 -0.32 5.84 10.98
C VAL A 167 -0.20 6.73 9.74
N MET A 168 0.41 7.89 9.90
CA MET A 168 0.55 8.86 8.81
C MET A 168 1.83 8.65 8.02
N THR A 169 1.75 8.88 6.69
CA THR A 169 2.94 9.13 5.88
C THR A 169 3.43 10.56 6.13
N GLU A 170 4.66 10.89 5.67
CA GLU A 170 5.15 12.28 5.68
C GLU A 170 4.21 13.19 4.88
N TYR A 171 3.72 12.71 3.74
CA TYR A 171 2.78 13.44 2.88
C TYR A 171 1.47 13.73 3.63
N GLU A 172 0.88 12.73 4.27
CA GLU A 172 -0.37 12.88 5.02
C GLU A 172 -0.23 13.94 6.13
N GLU A 173 0.82 13.86 6.93
CA GLU A 173 1.09 14.80 8.00
C GLU A 173 1.18 16.23 7.47
N ARG A 174 1.93 16.43 6.39
CA ARG A 174 2.15 17.75 5.78
C ARG A 174 0.86 18.35 5.23
N PHE A 175 0.11 17.57 4.45
CA PHE A 175 -1.07 18.08 3.75
C PHE A 175 -2.31 18.15 4.65
N SER A 176 -2.46 17.25 5.61
CA SER A 176 -3.53 17.36 6.61
C SER A 176 -3.34 18.60 7.51
N ALA A 177 -2.11 18.95 7.86
CA ALA A 177 -1.79 20.16 8.60
C ALA A 177 -2.16 21.44 7.83
N GLN A 178 -2.24 21.37 6.49
CA GLN A 178 -2.73 22.45 5.63
C GLN A 178 -4.26 22.48 5.49
N GLY A 179 -4.97 21.58 6.17
CA GLY A 179 -6.43 21.50 6.14
C GLY A 179 -7.00 20.63 5.03
N ASN A 180 -6.18 19.87 4.31
CA ASN A 180 -6.67 18.97 3.26
C ASN A 180 -7.32 17.73 3.89
N PRO A 181 -8.60 17.45 3.64
CA PRO A 181 -9.22 16.21 4.09
C PRO A 181 -8.57 15.00 3.44
N ILE A 182 -8.42 13.94 4.21
CA ILE A 182 -7.86 12.67 3.72
C ILE A 182 -9.00 11.68 3.49
N CYS A 183 -9.12 11.20 2.26
CA CYS A 183 -10.04 10.13 1.92
C CYS A 183 -9.39 8.78 2.19
N LYS A 184 -10.18 7.82 2.67
CA LYS A 184 -9.72 6.44 2.90
C LYS A 184 -10.79 5.44 2.52
N TYR A 185 -10.39 4.32 1.92
CA TYR A 185 -11.23 3.13 1.86
C TYR A 185 -10.48 1.87 2.34
N ILE A 186 -11.28 0.87 2.71
CA ILE A 186 -10.82 -0.51 2.94
C ILE A 186 -11.70 -1.41 2.08
N ILE A 187 -11.08 -2.24 1.25
CA ILE A 187 -11.76 -3.15 0.35
C ILE A 187 -11.26 -4.58 0.52
N SER A 188 -12.09 -5.54 0.12
CA SER A 188 -11.78 -6.97 0.07
C SER A 188 -12.50 -7.64 -1.09
N ARG A 189 -12.20 -8.93 -1.32
CA ARG A 189 -12.87 -9.72 -2.35
C ARG A 189 -14.26 -10.12 -1.95
#